data_4c558c2b13902b1acba11aa9eea46739
#
_entry.id   4c558c2b13902b1acba11aa9eea46739
#
_cell.length_a   1.000
_cell.length_b   1.000
_cell.length_c   1.000
_cell.angle_alpha   90.00
_cell.angle_beta   90.00
_cell.angle_gamma   90.00
#
_symmetry.space_group_name_H-M   'P 1'
#
loop_
_entity.id
_entity.type
_entity.pdbx_description
1 polymer ?
#
loop_
_entity_poly.entity_id
_entity_poly.type
_entity_poly.pdbx_seq_one_letter_code
_entity_poly.pdbx_strand_id
1 'polypeptide(L)'
;MELKNDALYMKTHEWVVIDGDTATVGISDFAQSELGDLVFVNLPEPGDEVTAGEVFADVESVKAVSDIYSPVSGVIAEINEELLDAPEMINENANDAWFIKVEGVTEQAEELLAPEDYEAFCAEEE
;
A
#
# COMPACT_ATOMS: atom_id res chain seq x y z
N MET A 1 11.45 11.16 4.73
CA MET A 1 10.63 9.93 4.50
C MET A 1 10.94 8.91 5.57
N GLU A 2 9.91 8.37 6.19
CA GLU A 2 10.06 7.27 7.13
C GLU A 2 9.86 5.94 6.42
N LEU A 3 10.75 4.98 6.69
CA LEU A 3 10.67 3.64 6.13
C LEU A 3 10.12 2.66 7.16
N LYS A 4 9.31 1.72 6.66
CA LYS A 4 8.83 0.61 7.46
C LYS A 4 9.84 -0.53 7.29
N ASN A 5 10.67 -0.74 8.30
CA ASN A 5 11.83 -1.64 8.21
C ASN A 5 11.49 -3.12 8.05
N ASP A 6 10.28 -3.52 8.42
CA ASP A 6 9.82 -4.90 8.28
C ASP A 6 9.03 -5.14 6.99
N ALA A 7 8.98 -4.15 6.10
CA ALA A 7 8.21 -4.23 4.86
C ALA A 7 9.10 -4.36 3.64
N LEU A 8 8.50 -4.83 2.54
CA LEU A 8 9.05 -4.75 1.20
C LEU A 8 8.24 -3.72 0.42
N TYR A 9 8.81 -3.17 -0.64
CA TYR A 9 8.20 -2.07 -1.38
C TYR A 9 8.10 -2.36 -2.87
N MET A 10 6.99 -1.92 -3.46
CA MET A 10 6.84 -1.89 -4.92
C MET A 10 7.39 -0.57 -5.45
N LYS A 11 7.80 -0.56 -6.70
CA LYS A 11 8.23 0.68 -7.37
C LYS A 11 7.08 1.67 -7.57
N THR A 12 5.84 1.19 -7.46
CA THR A 12 4.64 2.02 -7.49
C THR A 12 4.28 2.57 -6.11
N HIS A 13 5.12 2.31 -5.10
CA HIS A 13 5.09 2.92 -3.76
C HIS A 13 4.12 2.27 -2.76
N GLU A 14 3.71 1.03 -2.99
CA GLU A 14 3.01 0.27 -1.97
C GLU A 14 4.02 -0.50 -1.11
N TRP A 15 3.73 -0.65 0.19
CA TRP A 15 4.51 -1.50 1.06
C TRP A 15 3.71 -2.75 1.42
N VAL A 16 4.43 -3.82 1.74
CA VAL A 16 3.83 -5.09 2.17
C VAL A 16 4.65 -5.71 3.29
N VAL A 17 3.96 -6.18 4.32
CA VAL A 17 4.55 -7.01 5.38
C VAL A 17 3.99 -8.41 5.18
N ILE A 18 4.87 -9.37 4.92
CA ILE A 18 4.48 -10.77 4.67
C ILE A 18 4.79 -11.60 5.89
N ASP A 19 3.79 -12.35 6.37
CA ASP A 19 3.92 -13.23 7.53
C ASP A 19 3.29 -14.58 7.17
N GLY A 20 4.13 -15.55 6.77
CA GLY A 20 3.66 -16.83 6.30
C GLY A 20 2.85 -16.69 5.02
N ASP A 21 1.58 -17.09 5.05
CA ASP A 21 0.68 -16.97 3.91
C ASP A 21 -0.25 -15.76 4.02
N THR A 22 0.05 -14.83 4.92
CA THR A 22 -0.73 -13.59 5.07
C THR A 22 0.14 -12.38 4.75
N ALA A 23 -0.51 -11.27 4.39
CA ALA A 23 0.19 -10.03 4.07
C ALA A 23 -0.66 -8.83 4.49
N THR A 24 0.03 -7.76 4.91
CA THR A 24 -0.59 -6.47 5.22
C THR A 24 -0.04 -5.45 4.24
N VAL A 25 -0.89 -4.67 3.61
CA VAL A 25 -0.53 -3.78 2.50
C VAL A 25 -0.96 -2.34 2.79
N GLY A 26 -0.08 -1.40 2.46
CA GLY A 26 -0.39 0.02 2.53
C GLY A 26 0.43 0.78 1.51
N ILE A 27 0.46 2.11 1.62
CA ILE A 27 1.30 2.95 0.75
C ILE A 27 2.41 3.58 1.58
N SER A 28 3.51 3.93 0.91
CA SER A 28 4.70 4.46 1.59
C SER A 28 4.51 5.91 2.04
N ASP A 29 5.36 6.34 2.95
CA ASP A 29 5.44 7.74 3.37
C ASP A 29 5.78 8.65 2.18
N PHE A 30 6.65 8.17 1.27
CA PHE A 30 6.97 8.89 0.04
C PHE A 30 5.71 9.11 -0.81
N ALA A 31 4.88 8.07 -0.97
CA ALA A 31 3.66 8.16 -1.76
C ALA A 31 2.70 9.22 -1.23
N GLN A 32 2.47 9.23 0.09
CA GLN A 32 1.54 10.20 0.67
C GLN A 32 2.10 11.64 0.55
N SER A 33 3.43 11.81 0.65
CA SER A 33 4.01 13.14 0.52
C SER A 33 3.87 13.69 -0.91
N GLU A 34 3.96 12.81 -1.90
CA GLU A 34 3.78 13.20 -3.31
C GLU A 34 2.32 13.48 -3.64
N LEU A 35 1.40 12.74 -3.04
CA LEU A 35 -0.04 12.91 -3.28
C LEU A 35 -0.60 14.16 -2.59
N GLY A 36 -0.05 14.53 -1.44
CA GLY A 36 -0.60 15.60 -0.61
C GLY A 36 -1.77 15.10 0.22
N ASP A 37 -2.60 16.02 0.71
CA ASP A 37 -3.70 15.68 1.62
C ASP A 37 -4.71 14.74 0.96
N LEU A 38 -4.90 13.58 1.54
CA LEU A 38 -5.85 12.60 1.04
C LEU A 38 -7.25 12.92 1.55
N VAL A 39 -8.21 12.86 0.65
CA VAL A 39 -9.61 13.25 0.94
C VAL A 39 -10.57 12.09 0.73
N PHE A 40 -10.15 11.04 0.01
CA PHE A 40 -11.03 9.90 -0.27
C PHE A 40 -10.19 8.64 -0.51
N VAL A 41 -10.68 7.51 0.01
CA VAL A 41 -10.06 6.18 -0.21
C VAL A 41 -11.14 5.21 -0.64
N ASN A 42 -10.93 4.52 -1.75
CA ASN A 42 -11.79 3.42 -2.20
C ASN A 42 -11.10 2.10 -1.88
N LEU A 43 -11.76 1.26 -1.10
CA LEU A 43 -11.25 -0.05 -0.73
C LEU A 43 -12.15 -1.14 -1.31
N PRO A 44 -11.58 -2.32 -1.63
CA PRO A 44 -12.40 -3.49 -1.98
C PRO A 44 -13.09 -4.06 -0.73
N GLU A 45 -13.69 -5.21 -0.87
CA GLU A 45 -14.41 -5.85 0.25
C GLU A 45 -13.70 -7.13 0.69
N PRO A 46 -13.82 -7.50 1.97
CA PRO A 46 -13.35 -8.82 2.42
C PRO A 46 -13.98 -9.92 1.56
N GLY A 47 -13.16 -10.90 1.20
CA GLY A 47 -13.58 -11.98 0.29
C GLY A 47 -13.23 -11.75 -1.15
N ASP A 48 -12.89 -10.51 -1.54
CA ASP A 48 -12.46 -10.22 -2.91
C ASP A 48 -11.05 -10.78 -3.14
N GLU A 49 -10.77 -11.17 -4.37
CA GLU A 49 -9.44 -11.63 -4.76
C GLU A 49 -8.59 -10.45 -5.21
N VAL A 50 -7.30 -10.50 -4.88
CA VAL A 50 -6.31 -9.54 -5.40
C VAL A 50 -5.24 -10.31 -6.16
N THR A 51 -4.65 -9.66 -7.15
CA THR A 51 -3.61 -10.25 -7.99
C THR A 51 -2.38 -9.36 -7.96
N ALA A 52 -1.22 -9.99 -7.73
CA ALA A 52 0.05 -9.27 -7.69
C ALA A 52 0.26 -8.44 -8.96
N GLY A 53 0.55 -7.16 -8.79
CA GLY A 53 0.77 -6.23 -9.90
C GLY A 53 -0.48 -5.57 -10.45
N GLU A 54 -1.67 -5.92 -9.96
CA GLU A 54 -2.93 -5.32 -10.43
C GLU A 54 -3.51 -4.36 -9.41
N VAL A 55 -4.33 -3.43 -9.89
CA VAL A 55 -4.99 -2.43 -9.04
C VAL A 55 -6.02 -3.08 -8.15
N PHE A 56 -6.00 -2.77 -6.85
CA PHE A 56 -7.02 -3.24 -5.91
C PHE A 56 -7.78 -2.11 -5.22
N ALA A 57 -7.26 -0.89 -5.28
CA ALA A 57 -7.84 0.26 -4.60
C ALA A 57 -7.44 1.54 -5.32
N ASP A 58 -8.01 2.67 -4.90
CA ASP A 58 -7.55 3.98 -5.34
C ASP A 58 -7.73 4.99 -4.22
N VAL A 59 -6.99 6.10 -4.33
CA VAL A 59 -7.07 7.21 -3.39
C VAL A 59 -7.20 8.50 -4.16
N GLU A 60 -7.90 9.47 -3.55
CA GLU A 60 -7.99 10.82 -4.09
C GLU A 60 -7.37 11.79 -3.11
N SER A 61 -6.54 12.69 -3.63
CA SER A 61 -6.00 13.80 -2.87
C SER A 61 -6.59 15.09 -3.38
N VAL A 62 -6.23 16.20 -2.74
CA VAL A 62 -6.67 17.53 -3.17
C VAL A 62 -6.19 17.86 -4.59
N LYS A 63 -5.21 17.14 -5.12
CA LYS A 63 -4.62 17.46 -6.44
C LYS A 63 -4.63 16.32 -7.45
N ALA A 64 -4.92 15.07 -7.04
CA ALA A 64 -4.79 13.91 -7.93
C ALA A 64 -5.60 12.70 -7.49
N VAL A 65 -5.77 11.75 -8.42
CA VAL A 65 -6.32 10.42 -8.14
C VAL A 65 -5.21 9.43 -8.47
N SER A 66 -5.01 8.44 -7.62
CA SER A 66 -3.95 7.44 -7.82
C SER A 66 -4.47 6.02 -7.59
N ASP A 67 -4.13 5.13 -8.51
CA ASP A 67 -4.41 3.70 -8.37
C ASP A 67 -3.39 3.07 -7.43
N ILE A 68 -3.86 2.10 -6.63
CA ILE A 68 -3.02 1.38 -5.68
C ILE A 68 -2.93 -0.07 -6.15
N TYR A 69 -1.72 -0.56 -6.31
CA TYR A 69 -1.43 -1.90 -6.85
C TYR A 69 -1.17 -2.89 -5.73
N SER A 70 -1.58 -4.14 -5.93
CA SER A 70 -1.35 -5.18 -4.94
C SER A 70 0.04 -5.79 -5.12
N PRO A 71 0.83 -5.91 -4.03
CA PRO A 71 2.11 -6.60 -4.11
C PRO A 71 1.99 -8.13 -4.04
N VAL A 72 0.80 -8.65 -3.78
CA VAL A 72 0.59 -10.09 -3.60
C VAL A 72 -0.73 -10.53 -4.23
N SER A 73 -0.81 -11.84 -4.53
CA SER A 73 -2.07 -12.48 -4.92
C SER A 73 -2.63 -13.26 -3.74
N GLY A 74 -3.92 -13.17 -3.53
CA GLY A 74 -4.61 -13.86 -2.45
C GLY A 74 -6.03 -13.36 -2.31
N VAL A 75 -6.61 -13.57 -1.13
CA VAL A 75 -7.99 -13.16 -0.82
C VAL A 75 -7.97 -12.15 0.32
N ILE A 76 -8.75 -11.09 0.19
CA ILE A 76 -8.81 -10.06 1.22
C ILE A 76 -9.50 -10.62 2.46
N ALA A 77 -8.77 -10.63 3.59
CA ALA A 77 -9.29 -11.05 4.88
C ALA A 77 -9.94 -9.88 5.62
N GLU A 78 -9.31 -8.70 5.55
CA GLU A 78 -9.78 -7.49 6.23
C GLU A 78 -9.43 -6.25 5.43
N ILE A 79 -10.27 -5.22 5.59
CA ILE A 79 -9.96 -3.86 5.09
C ILE A 79 -9.91 -2.93 6.29
N ASN A 80 -9.15 -1.84 6.18
CA ASN A 80 -9.09 -0.84 7.25
C ASN A 80 -10.18 0.19 7.05
N GLU A 81 -11.34 -0.06 7.62
CA GLU A 81 -12.52 0.78 7.46
C GLU A 81 -12.32 2.21 8.00
N GLU A 82 -11.37 2.40 8.93
CA GLU A 82 -11.09 3.73 9.46
C GLU A 82 -10.61 4.69 8.37
N LEU A 83 -9.95 4.17 7.33
CA LEU A 83 -9.48 5.00 6.22
C LEU A 83 -10.64 5.57 5.39
N LEU A 84 -11.79 4.90 5.39
CA LEU A 84 -12.97 5.38 4.67
C LEU A 84 -13.54 6.63 5.34
N ASP A 85 -13.45 6.70 6.66
CA ASP A 85 -13.93 7.84 7.44
C ASP A 85 -12.87 8.91 7.64
N ALA A 86 -11.60 8.51 7.68
CA ALA A 86 -10.49 9.39 8.01
C ALA A 86 -9.28 9.15 7.09
N PRO A 87 -9.38 9.50 5.79
CA PRO A 87 -8.27 9.31 4.84
C PRO A 87 -6.98 9.99 5.27
N GLU A 88 -7.06 11.08 6.02
CA GLU A 88 -5.92 11.83 6.52
C GLU A 88 -5.02 11.02 7.44
N MET A 89 -5.47 9.89 7.96
CA MET A 89 -4.62 8.98 8.75
C MET A 89 -3.39 8.55 7.96
N ILE A 90 -3.54 8.42 6.64
CA ILE A 90 -2.43 8.03 5.77
C ILE A 90 -1.37 9.13 5.77
N ASN A 91 -1.79 10.39 5.74
CA ASN A 91 -0.86 11.52 5.78
C ASN A 91 -0.16 11.64 7.13
N GLU A 92 -0.84 11.27 8.21
CA GLU A 92 -0.29 11.34 9.56
C GLU A 92 0.74 10.25 9.82
N ASN A 93 0.46 9.02 9.37
CA ASN A 93 1.37 7.90 9.55
C ASN A 93 1.10 6.79 8.54
N ALA A 94 1.67 6.93 7.33
CA ALA A 94 1.47 5.99 6.24
C ALA A 94 1.94 4.57 6.59
N ASN A 95 2.97 4.45 7.44
CA ASN A 95 3.51 3.14 7.81
C ASN A 95 2.57 2.33 8.71
N ASP A 96 1.65 2.98 9.41
CA ASP A 96 0.66 2.32 10.26
C ASP A 96 -0.73 2.30 9.65
N ALA A 97 -0.98 3.11 8.62
CA ALA A 97 -2.28 3.21 7.96
C ALA A 97 -2.40 2.14 6.87
N TRP A 98 -2.53 0.89 7.28
CA TRP A 98 -2.67 -0.22 6.34
C TRP A 98 -4.02 -0.16 5.62
N PHE A 99 -4.05 -0.66 4.38
CA PHE A 99 -5.25 -0.65 3.54
C PHE A 99 -6.01 -1.97 3.62
N ILE A 100 -5.31 -3.08 3.41
CA ILE A 100 -5.91 -4.42 3.38
C ILE A 100 -4.99 -5.42 4.07
N LYS A 101 -5.62 -6.52 4.54
CA LYS A 101 -4.90 -7.72 4.96
C LYS A 101 -5.34 -8.83 4.03
N VAL A 102 -4.37 -9.58 3.50
CA VAL A 102 -4.57 -10.64 2.52
C VAL A 102 -4.23 -11.98 3.15
N GLU A 103 -5.05 -13.00 2.91
CA GLU A 103 -4.77 -14.36 3.32
C GLU A 103 -4.61 -15.26 2.11
N GLY A 104 -4.03 -16.45 2.32
CA GLY A 104 -3.81 -17.40 1.23
C GLY A 104 -2.92 -16.84 0.14
N VAL A 105 -1.83 -16.16 0.52
CA VAL A 105 -0.90 -15.55 -0.42
C VAL A 105 -0.25 -16.63 -1.28
N THR A 106 -0.40 -16.55 -2.60
CA THR A 106 0.14 -17.51 -3.56
C THR A 106 1.27 -16.95 -4.40
N GLU A 107 1.28 -15.63 -4.63
CA GLU A 107 2.29 -14.98 -5.46
C GLU A 107 2.66 -13.62 -4.88
N GLN A 108 3.89 -13.19 -5.19
CA GLN A 108 4.37 -11.85 -4.87
C GLN A 108 4.71 -11.14 -6.18
N ALA A 109 4.64 -9.82 -6.18
CA ALA A 109 5.06 -9.02 -7.33
C ALA A 109 6.56 -9.27 -7.60
N GLU A 110 6.95 -9.19 -8.88
CA GLU A 110 8.30 -9.56 -9.31
C GLU A 110 9.43 -8.71 -8.74
N GLU A 111 9.18 -7.42 -8.54
CA GLU A 111 10.24 -6.48 -8.15
C GLU A 111 9.97 -5.83 -6.79
N LEU A 112 9.93 -6.64 -5.73
CA LEU A 112 9.83 -6.09 -4.39
C LEU A 112 11.21 -5.65 -3.90
N LEU A 113 11.27 -4.45 -3.33
CA LEU A 113 12.52 -3.83 -2.86
C LEU A 113 12.60 -3.84 -1.35
N ALA A 114 13.81 -4.10 -0.82
CA ALA A 114 14.08 -3.89 0.59
C ALA A 114 14.01 -2.38 0.90
N PRO A 115 13.79 -1.97 2.17
CA PRO A 115 13.66 -0.55 2.49
C PRO A 115 14.81 0.32 1.99
N GLU A 116 16.06 -0.11 2.14
CA GLU A 116 17.22 0.67 1.69
C GLU A 116 17.26 0.80 0.17
N ASP A 117 16.85 -0.22 -0.56
CA ASP A 117 16.82 -0.17 -2.02
C ASP A 117 15.68 0.73 -2.50
N TYR A 118 14.56 0.70 -1.81
CA TYR A 118 13.43 1.56 -2.10
C TYR A 118 13.80 3.03 -1.85
N GLU A 119 14.49 3.30 -0.75
CA GLU A 119 14.94 4.66 -0.43
C GLU A 119 15.83 5.21 -1.56
N ALA A 120 16.76 4.40 -2.05
CA ALA A 120 17.63 4.79 -3.16
C ALA A 120 16.82 5.05 -4.43
N PHE A 121 15.82 4.22 -4.70
CA PHE A 121 14.91 4.38 -5.83
C PHE A 121 14.14 5.70 -5.74
N CYS A 122 13.60 6.03 -4.57
CA CYS A 122 12.86 7.28 -4.36
C CYS A 122 13.77 8.50 -4.54
N ALA A 123 15.03 8.41 -4.11
CA ALA A 123 15.98 9.50 -4.27
C ALA A 123 16.22 9.83 -5.75
N GLU A 124 16.16 8.81 -6.63
CA GLU A 124 16.30 9.01 -8.06
C GLU A 124 15.07 9.67 -8.69
N GLU A 125 13.90 9.48 -8.11
CA GLU A 125 12.65 10.07 -8.61
C GLU A 125 12.48 11.54 -8.22
N GLU A 126 13.14 11.97 -7.16
CA GLU A 126 13.10 13.38 -6.72
C GLU A 126 13.88 14.34 -7.67
#